data_6db95f38902e95375a4126e9f5257dbd
#
_entry.id   6db95f38902e95375a4126e9f5257dbd
#
_cell.length_a   1.000
_cell.length_b   1.000
_cell.length_c   1.000
_cell.angle_alpha   90.00
_cell.angle_beta   90.00
_cell.angle_gamma   90.00
#
_symmetry.space_group_name_H-M   'P 1'
#
loop_
_entity.id
_entity.type
_entity.pdbx_description
1 polymer ?
#
loop_
_entity_poly.entity_id
_entity_poly.type
_entity_poly.pdbx_seq_one_letter_code
_entity_poly.pdbx_strand_id
1 'polypeptide(L)'
;MKTEKIKEMYFKYGLEKEDVFKHQHYVILTRSAIAKIQAQEDIDIDYDIINSEPNFAAVKAIATKDNKTIRTMGSALKGNTFKDGNTNSWYVLEMAQKRAYARATLEILGLYEIGVKGEDEAEDFKKSNN
;
A
#
# COMPACT_ATOMS: atom_id res chain seq x y z
N MET A 1 -20.28 -11.73 -0.16
CA MET A 1 -20.32 -10.54 -1.03
C MET A 1 -19.25 -9.54 -0.61
N LYS A 2 -18.65 -8.86 -1.59
CA LYS A 2 -17.57 -7.91 -1.31
C LYS A 2 -17.99 -6.78 -0.37
N THR A 3 -19.22 -6.26 -0.56
CA THR A 3 -19.73 -5.16 0.24
C THR A 3 -19.83 -5.53 1.73
N GLU A 4 -20.26 -6.73 2.02
CA GLU A 4 -20.35 -7.22 3.40
C GLU A 4 -18.97 -7.38 4.03
N LYS A 5 -18.00 -7.89 3.26
CA LYS A 5 -16.63 -8.06 3.73
C LYS A 5 -15.96 -6.72 4.00
N ILE A 6 -16.26 -5.70 3.19
CA ILE A 6 -15.75 -4.36 3.42
C ILE A 6 -16.32 -3.77 4.71
N LYS A 7 -17.60 -3.96 4.97
CA LYS A 7 -18.22 -3.50 6.21
C LYS A 7 -17.63 -4.19 7.43
N GLU A 8 -17.39 -5.50 7.32
CA GLU A 8 -16.74 -6.27 8.38
C GLU A 8 -15.35 -5.74 8.66
N MET A 9 -14.60 -5.38 7.60
CA MET A 9 -13.27 -4.81 7.71
C MET A 9 -13.30 -3.47 8.47
N TYR A 10 -14.23 -2.60 8.11
CA TYR A 10 -14.38 -1.31 8.79
C TYR A 10 -14.63 -1.50 10.28
N PHE A 11 -15.52 -2.40 10.60
CA PHE A 11 -15.88 -2.68 11.98
C PHE A 11 -14.72 -3.32 12.75
N LYS A 12 -14.09 -4.32 12.13
CA LYS A 12 -13.01 -5.08 12.76
C LYS A 12 -11.83 -4.20 13.14
N TYR A 13 -11.45 -3.27 12.28
CA TYR A 13 -10.29 -2.43 12.51
C TYR A 13 -10.62 -1.05 13.06
N GLY A 14 -11.88 -0.77 13.29
CA GLY A 14 -12.30 0.53 13.81
C GLY A 14 -11.95 1.66 12.87
N LEU A 15 -12.16 1.46 11.58
CA LEU A 15 -11.84 2.47 10.58
C LEU A 15 -12.87 3.59 10.60
N GLU A 16 -12.39 4.81 10.51
CA GLU A 16 -13.21 6.00 10.53
C GLU A 16 -13.28 6.61 9.13
N LYS A 17 -14.10 7.64 8.97
CA LYS A 17 -14.32 8.30 7.70
C LYS A 17 -13.01 8.82 7.08
N GLU A 18 -12.09 9.33 7.90
CA GLU A 18 -10.81 9.86 7.46
C GLU A 18 -9.83 8.77 7.02
N ASP A 19 -10.08 7.52 7.38
CA ASP A 19 -9.18 6.41 7.06
C ASP A 19 -9.35 5.88 5.65
N VAL A 20 -10.47 6.21 5.00
CA VAL A 20 -10.84 5.61 3.72
C VAL A 20 -11.37 6.67 2.76
N PHE A 21 -11.19 6.40 1.47
CA PHE A 21 -11.91 7.12 0.41
C PHE A 21 -12.15 6.14 -0.75
N LYS A 22 -13.02 6.53 -1.66
CA LYS A 22 -13.36 5.67 -2.79
C LYS A 22 -12.82 6.25 -4.09
N HIS A 23 -12.34 5.38 -4.96
CA HIS A 23 -11.91 5.74 -6.31
C HIS A 23 -12.40 4.65 -7.24
N GLN A 24 -13.33 5.00 -8.15
CA GLN A 24 -14.01 4.03 -8.98
C GLN A 24 -14.70 2.99 -8.10
N HIS A 25 -14.40 1.71 -8.27
CA HIS A 25 -14.99 0.63 -7.47
C HIS A 25 -14.05 0.16 -6.34
N TYR A 26 -12.93 0.85 -6.14
CA TYR A 26 -11.98 0.48 -5.10
C TYR A 26 -12.20 1.28 -3.83
N VAL A 27 -11.94 0.64 -2.70
CA VAL A 27 -11.83 1.28 -1.40
C VAL A 27 -10.35 1.54 -1.16
N ILE A 28 -10.01 2.80 -0.91
CA ILE A 28 -8.62 3.22 -0.73
C ILE A 28 -8.38 3.51 0.73
N LEU A 29 -7.37 2.88 1.31
CA LEU A 29 -6.98 3.10 2.70
C LEU A 29 -5.79 4.05 2.75
N THR A 30 -5.82 4.97 3.72
CA THR A 30 -4.69 5.86 3.98
C THR A 30 -3.54 5.06 4.57
N ARG A 31 -2.32 5.61 4.54
CA ARG A 31 -1.16 4.99 5.18
C ARG A 31 -1.40 4.79 6.66
N SER A 32 -2.05 5.77 7.31
CA SER A 32 -2.40 5.69 8.72
C SER A 32 -3.33 4.52 9.01
N ALA A 33 -4.33 4.31 8.16
CA ALA A 33 -5.25 3.18 8.29
C ALA A 33 -4.53 1.85 8.14
N ILE A 34 -3.64 1.75 7.16
CA ILE A 34 -2.87 0.53 6.92
C ILE A 34 -1.96 0.23 8.12
N ALA A 35 -1.33 1.26 8.71
CA ALA A 35 -0.50 1.09 9.89
C ALA A 35 -1.32 0.60 11.08
N LYS A 36 -2.53 1.11 11.24
CA LYS A 36 -3.46 0.68 12.29
C LYS A 36 -3.81 -0.81 12.13
N ILE A 37 -4.09 -1.23 10.90
CA ILE A 37 -4.42 -2.63 10.60
C ILE A 37 -3.21 -3.52 10.85
N GLN A 38 -2.05 -3.12 10.39
CA GLN A 38 -0.81 -3.89 10.57
C GLN A 38 -0.52 -4.11 12.05
N ALA A 39 -0.69 -3.08 12.87
CA ALA A 39 -0.45 -3.18 14.30
C ALA A 39 -1.49 -4.10 14.99
N GLN A 40 -2.76 -3.97 14.63
CA GLN A 40 -3.81 -4.80 15.22
C GLN A 40 -3.67 -6.27 14.86
N GLU A 41 -3.23 -6.55 13.65
CA GLU A 41 -3.06 -7.93 13.17
C GLU A 41 -1.69 -8.51 13.52
N ASP A 42 -0.84 -7.70 14.13
CA ASP A 42 0.49 -8.13 14.58
C ASP A 42 1.31 -8.73 13.44
N ILE A 43 1.32 -8.03 12.30
CA ILE A 43 2.06 -8.46 11.12
C ILE A 43 3.51 -7.99 11.26
N ASP A 44 4.44 -8.94 11.18
CA ASP A 44 5.86 -8.64 11.21
C ASP A 44 6.33 -8.33 9.80
N ILE A 45 6.97 -7.19 9.61
CA ILE A 45 7.41 -6.77 8.27
C ILE A 45 8.89 -6.42 8.30
N ASP A 46 9.63 -7.09 7.44
CA ASP A 46 11.06 -6.85 7.24
C ASP A 46 11.27 -6.38 5.80
N TYR A 47 12.46 -5.84 5.51
CA TYR A 47 12.73 -5.23 4.21
C TYR A 47 14.09 -5.64 3.68
N ASP A 48 14.16 -5.80 2.34
CA ASP A 48 15.42 -5.86 1.60
C ASP A 48 15.42 -4.71 0.61
N ILE A 49 16.46 -3.90 0.64
CA ILE A 49 16.65 -2.84 -0.33
C ILE A 49 17.29 -3.47 -1.57
N ILE A 50 16.52 -3.55 -2.65
CA ILE A 50 16.98 -4.19 -3.89
C ILE A 50 17.84 -3.21 -4.69
N ASN A 51 17.41 -1.94 -4.73
CA ASN A 51 18.09 -0.90 -5.46
C ASN A 51 17.84 0.44 -4.78
N SER A 52 18.87 1.28 -4.72
CA SER A 52 18.74 2.62 -4.15
C SER A 52 19.67 3.56 -4.91
N GLU A 53 19.10 4.31 -5.85
CA GLU A 53 19.77 5.30 -6.66
C GLU A 53 19.09 6.66 -6.45
N PRO A 54 19.72 7.76 -6.88
CA PRO A 54 19.12 9.09 -6.64
C PRO A 54 17.72 9.26 -7.21
N ASN A 55 17.42 8.63 -8.34
CA ASN A 55 16.12 8.77 -9.00
C ASN A 55 15.30 7.48 -9.02
N PHE A 56 15.82 6.40 -8.48
CA PHE A 56 15.13 5.11 -8.53
C PHE A 56 15.44 4.29 -7.29
N ALA A 57 14.42 3.66 -6.74
CA ALA A 57 14.59 2.70 -5.66
C ALA A 57 13.60 1.57 -5.80
N ALA A 58 14.01 0.39 -5.36
CA ALA A 58 13.15 -0.79 -5.29
C ALA A 58 13.39 -1.47 -3.94
N VAL A 59 12.30 -1.78 -3.25
CA VAL A 59 12.34 -2.38 -1.92
C VAL A 59 11.43 -3.60 -1.92
N LYS A 60 11.93 -4.69 -1.34
CA LYS A 60 11.13 -5.88 -1.09
C LYS A 60 10.69 -5.88 0.37
N ALA A 61 9.40 -6.03 0.62
CA ALA A 61 8.88 -6.20 1.97
C ALA A 61 8.58 -7.68 2.18
N ILE A 62 8.96 -8.19 3.35
CA ILE A 62 8.71 -9.57 3.74
C ILE A 62 7.77 -9.52 4.94
N ALA A 63 6.53 -9.92 4.74
CA ALA A 63 5.51 -9.91 5.80
C ALA A 63 5.28 -11.32 6.31
N THR A 64 5.20 -11.45 7.63
CA THR A 64 4.96 -12.72 8.28
C THR A 64 3.83 -12.56 9.28
N LYS A 65 2.85 -13.45 9.21
CA LYS A 65 1.76 -13.50 10.17
C LYS A 65 1.44 -14.97 10.41
N ASP A 66 1.52 -15.40 11.67
CA ASP A 66 1.36 -16.79 12.05
C ASP A 66 2.37 -17.66 11.28
N ASN A 67 1.91 -18.60 10.47
CA ASN A 67 2.79 -19.47 9.69
C ASN A 67 2.90 -19.05 8.23
N LYS A 68 2.37 -17.87 7.88
CA LYS A 68 2.35 -17.41 6.51
C LYS A 68 3.38 -16.30 6.30
N THR A 69 4.15 -16.41 5.24
CA THR A 69 5.11 -15.40 4.83
C THR A 69 4.87 -15.05 3.37
N ILE A 70 4.77 -13.75 3.08
CA ILE A 70 4.65 -13.26 1.71
C ILE A 70 5.69 -12.19 1.46
N ARG A 71 6.00 -11.96 0.19
CA ARG A 71 6.93 -10.93 -0.23
C ARG A 71 6.28 -10.05 -1.27
N THR A 72 6.46 -8.75 -1.12
CA THR A 72 5.94 -7.78 -2.07
C THR A 72 7.03 -6.80 -2.47
N MET A 73 6.86 -6.18 -3.62
CA MET A 73 7.82 -5.20 -4.11
C MET A 73 7.16 -3.82 -4.18
N GLY A 74 7.94 -2.82 -3.90
CA GLY A 74 7.57 -1.44 -4.15
C GLY A 74 8.72 -0.76 -4.87
N SER A 75 8.41 0.09 -5.83
CA SER A 75 9.43 0.85 -6.54
C SER A 75 8.99 2.29 -6.69
N ALA A 76 9.98 3.17 -6.83
CA ALA A 76 9.74 4.58 -7.10
C ALA A 76 10.78 5.05 -8.09
N LEU A 77 10.31 5.57 -9.21
CA LEU A 77 11.15 6.18 -10.23
C LEU A 77 10.76 7.64 -10.31
N LYS A 78 11.72 8.52 -10.00
CA LYS A 78 11.45 9.95 -10.02
C LYS A 78 11.36 10.45 -11.46
N GLY A 79 10.29 11.18 -11.74
CA GLY A 79 10.09 11.79 -13.05
C GLY A 79 9.36 13.10 -12.91
N ASN A 80 9.40 13.92 -13.96
CA ASN A 80 8.70 15.21 -13.97
C ASN A 80 7.24 15.02 -14.35
N THR A 81 6.92 13.92 -15.05
CA THR A 81 5.57 13.63 -15.47
C THR A 81 5.25 12.17 -15.13
N PHE A 82 3.98 11.85 -15.18
CA PHE A 82 3.48 10.50 -15.00
C PHE A 82 4.09 9.50 -15.99
N LYS A 83 4.46 9.96 -17.18
CA LYS A 83 5.05 9.10 -18.21
C LYS A 83 6.52 8.80 -17.95
N ASP A 84 7.22 9.70 -17.29
CA ASP A 84 8.66 9.60 -17.04
C ASP A 84 8.99 8.81 -15.77
N GLY A 85 8.03 8.68 -14.88
CA GLY A 85 8.23 7.98 -13.63
C GLY A 85 6.93 7.82 -12.88
N ASN A 86 6.99 7.25 -11.69
CA ASN A 86 5.80 7.01 -10.88
C ASN A 86 5.77 7.83 -9.59
N THR A 87 6.67 8.78 -9.46
CA THR A 87 6.64 9.76 -8.38
C THR A 87 7.42 11.00 -8.81
N ASN A 88 7.01 12.17 -8.32
CA ASN A 88 7.79 13.40 -8.46
C ASN A 88 8.53 13.73 -7.16
N SER A 89 8.42 12.87 -6.15
CA SER A 89 9.11 13.02 -4.89
C SER A 89 10.57 12.62 -5.06
N TRP A 90 11.47 13.35 -4.41
CA TRP A 90 12.87 12.98 -4.40
C TRP A 90 13.19 11.97 -3.29
N TYR A 91 12.22 11.62 -2.47
CA TYR A 91 12.35 10.57 -1.45
C TYR A 91 12.03 9.20 -2.04
N VAL A 92 12.76 8.80 -3.07
CA VAL A 92 12.41 7.59 -3.82
C VAL A 92 12.52 6.32 -2.97
N LEU A 93 13.52 6.24 -2.10
CA LEU A 93 13.68 5.05 -1.25
C LEU A 93 12.50 4.90 -0.29
N GLU A 94 12.13 5.98 0.37
CA GLU A 94 11.01 5.96 1.31
C GLU A 94 9.68 5.68 0.61
N MET A 95 9.50 6.22 -0.59
CA MET A 95 8.29 5.95 -1.37
C MET A 95 8.22 4.48 -1.77
N ALA A 96 9.35 3.91 -2.20
CA ALA A 96 9.43 2.49 -2.54
C ALA A 96 9.10 1.62 -1.34
N GLN A 97 9.65 1.97 -0.17
CA GLN A 97 9.38 1.23 1.06
C GLN A 97 7.91 1.30 1.45
N LYS A 98 7.30 2.48 1.39
CA LYS A 98 5.89 2.66 1.74
C LYS A 98 4.97 1.85 0.83
N ARG A 99 5.29 1.78 -0.46
CA ARG A 99 4.53 0.98 -1.40
C ARG A 99 4.65 -0.51 -1.11
N ALA A 100 5.87 -0.98 -0.84
CA ALA A 100 6.10 -2.38 -0.47
C ALA A 100 5.37 -2.74 0.82
N TYR A 101 5.43 -1.85 1.83
CA TYR A 101 4.76 -2.02 3.11
C TYR A 101 3.25 -2.14 2.96
N ALA A 102 2.65 -1.22 2.24
CA ALA A 102 1.20 -1.22 2.04
C ALA A 102 0.74 -2.48 1.32
N ARG A 103 1.45 -2.87 0.26
CA ARG A 103 1.15 -4.08 -0.49
C ARG A 103 1.28 -5.32 0.37
N ALA A 104 2.33 -5.40 1.19
CA ALA A 104 2.55 -6.55 2.06
C ALA A 104 1.42 -6.71 3.08
N THR A 105 1.01 -5.62 3.72
CA THR A 105 -0.07 -5.64 4.69
C THR A 105 -1.38 -6.06 4.05
N LEU A 106 -1.73 -5.44 2.93
CA LEU A 106 -3.01 -5.74 2.27
C LEU A 106 -3.03 -7.14 1.67
N GLU A 107 -1.90 -7.60 1.14
CA GLU A 107 -1.84 -8.92 0.50
C GLU A 107 -1.90 -10.06 1.52
N ILE A 108 -1.16 -9.95 2.63
CA ILE A 108 -1.14 -11.05 3.62
C ILE A 108 -2.51 -11.23 4.26
N LEU A 109 -3.33 -10.18 4.30
CA LEU A 109 -4.69 -10.23 4.84
C LEU A 109 -5.75 -10.50 3.77
N GLY A 110 -5.36 -10.61 2.51
CA GLY A 110 -6.30 -10.89 1.42
C GLY A 110 -7.22 -9.73 1.09
N LEU A 111 -6.87 -8.51 1.48
CA LEU A 111 -7.74 -7.35 1.28
C LEU A 111 -7.83 -6.90 -0.18
N TYR A 112 -6.83 -7.21 -1.00
CA TYR A 112 -6.90 -6.91 -2.43
C TYR A 112 -8.09 -7.62 -3.10
N GLU A 113 -8.41 -8.82 -2.65
CA GLU A 113 -9.49 -9.61 -3.26
C GLU A 113 -10.86 -8.97 -3.07
N ILE A 114 -11.03 -8.14 -2.05
CA ILE A 114 -12.31 -7.47 -1.82
C ILE A 114 -12.31 -6.03 -2.32
N GLY A 115 -11.28 -5.65 -3.10
CA GLY A 115 -11.23 -4.34 -3.75
C GLY A 115 -10.65 -3.23 -2.91
N VAL A 116 -9.76 -3.57 -1.97
CA VAL A 116 -9.09 -2.58 -1.11
C VAL A 116 -7.69 -2.32 -1.65
N LYS A 117 -7.29 -1.05 -1.71
CA LYS A 117 -5.97 -0.64 -2.15
C LYS A 117 -5.41 0.42 -1.22
N GLY A 118 -4.10 0.66 -1.29
CA GLY A 118 -3.44 1.70 -0.52
C GLY A 118 -3.41 3.03 -1.25
N GLU A 119 -3.30 4.12 -0.50
CA GLU A 119 -3.29 5.46 -1.08
C GLU A 119 -2.07 5.72 -1.97
N ASP A 120 -0.97 5.01 -1.75
CA ASP A 120 0.21 5.14 -2.60
C ASP A 120 -0.06 4.69 -4.03
N GLU A 121 -0.95 3.72 -4.20
CA GLU A 121 -1.41 3.29 -5.52
C GLU A 121 -2.45 4.26 -6.07
N ALA A 122 -3.25 4.86 -5.19
CA ALA A 122 -4.28 5.81 -5.57
C ALA A 122 -3.69 7.12 -6.13
N GLU A 123 -2.49 7.49 -5.73
CA GLU A 123 -1.81 8.66 -6.29
C GLU A 123 -1.60 8.51 -7.79
N ASP A 124 -1.27 7.30 -8.21
CA ASP A 124 -1.12 7.01 -9.64
C ASP A 124 -2.46 7.16 -10.38
N PHE A 125 -3.55 6.74 -9.76
CA PHE A 125 -4.88 6.91 -10.32
C PHE A 125 -5.27 8.39 -10.43
N LYS A 126 -4.94 9.18 -9.41
CA LYS A 126 -5.24 10.62 -9.42
C LYS A 126 -4.50 11.32 -10.54
N LYS A 127 -3.24 10.97 -10.77
CA LYS A 127 -2.44 11.55 -11.85
C LYS A 127 -2.98 11.19 -13.21
N SER A 128 -3.46 9.96 -13.39
CA SER A 128 -4.00 9.51 -14.67
C SER A 128 -5.34 10.16 -15.02
N ASN A 129 -6.05 10.68 -14.01
CA ASN A 129 -7.34 11.33 -14.21
C ASN A 129 -7.22 12.84 -14.43
N ASN A 130 -6.04 13.37 -14.32
CA ASN A 130 -5.76 14.78 -14.58
C ASN A 130 -5.10 14.92 -15.96
#